data_c515f885987dac84f796e9fc8f1d3b7c
#
_entry.id   c515f885987dac84f796e9fc8f1d3b7c
#
_cell.length_a   1.000
_cell.length_b   1.000
_cell.length_c   1.000
_cell.angle_alpha   90.00
_cell.angle_beta   90.00
_cell.angle_gamma   90.00
#
_symmetry.space_group_name_H-M   'P 1'
#
loop_
_entity.id
_entity.type
_entity.pdbx_description
1 polymer ?
#
loop_
_entity_poly.entity_id
_entity_poly.type
_entity_poly.pdbx_seq_one_letter_code
_entity_poly.pdbx_strand_id
1 'polypeptide(L)'
;MTKLDELVTQINREHVYIQTHNFPDPDAIASAFGLQELLKLRGIHATICYKGKIDRYSTDKLREILDIRLVNIEDIDSELTEDDEVILVDAQRGNSNIIDMTGDEIICIDHHPVYEKTEYRFTDIRPGVGACASIIAQYFFENEIPMDQRVATALTFGIRMDTQKLS
;
A
#
# COMPACT_ATOMS: atom_id res chain seq x y z
N MET A 1 -3.93 -20.62 -7.91
CA MET A 1 -3.81 -19.15 -8.09
C MET A 1 -3.70 -18.50 -6.71
N THR A 2 -2.65 -17.75 -6.47
CA THR A 2 -2.44 -17.03 -5.21
C THR A 2 -3.22 -15.71 -5.19
N LYS A 3 -3.32 -15.08 -4.02
CA LYS A 3 -3.91 -13.74 -3.88
C LYS A 3 -3.19 -12.70 -4.75
N LEU A 4 -1.87 -12.77 -4.83
CA LEU A 4 -1.10 -11.89 -5.70
C LEU A 4 -1.44 -12.12 -7.18
N ASP A 5 -1.58 -13.38 -7.60
CA ASP A 5 -1.96 -13.69 -8.98
C ASP A 5 -3.35 -13.12 -9.32
N GLU A 6 -4.33 -13.28 -8.43
CA GLU A 6 -5.67 -12.72 -8.58
C GLU A 6 -5.60 -11.19 -8.70
N LEU A 7 -4.85 -10.54 -7.81
CA LEU A 7 -4.68 -9.10 -7.81
C LEU A 7 -4.11 -8.61 -9.14
N VAL A 8 -3.05 -9.23 -9.62
CA VAL A 8 -2.38 -8.85 -10.87
C VAL A 8 -3.32 -8.96 -12.07
N THR A 9 -4.22 -9.96 -12.12
CA THR A 9 -5.19 -10.09 -13.20
C THR A 9 -6.18 -8.94 -13.29
N GLN A 10 -6.35 -8.15 -12.22
CA GLN A 10 -7.27 -7.01 -12.20
C GLN A 10 -6.65 -5.71 -12.71
N ILE A 11 -5.35 -5.68 -12.92
CA ILE A 11 -4.61 -4.51 -13.39
C ILE A 11 -4.55 -4.53 -14.91
N ASN A 12 -4.99 -3.44 -15.53
CA ASN A 12 -5.00 -3.31 -17.01
C ASN A 12 -3.90 -2.37 -17.53
N ARG A 13 -3.22 -1.65 -16.63
CA ARG A 13 -2.19 -0.67 -16.99
C ARG A 13 -0.80 -1.20 -16.65
N GLU A 14 0.20 -0.76 -17.40
CA GLU A 14 1.61 -1.05 -17.11
C GLU A 14 2.16 -0.24 -15.94
N HIS A 15 1.46 0.86 -15.60
CA HIS A 15 1.77 1.74 -14.47
C HIS A 15 0.51 1.94 -13.62
N VAL A 16 0.66 1.84 -12.30
CA VAL A 16 -0.40 2.06 -11.32
C VAL A 16 0.10 2.97 -10.19
N TYR A 17 -0.85 3.55 -9.45
CA TYR A 17 -0.56 4.31 -8.24
C TYR A 17 -0.93 3.47 -7.02
N ILE A 18 -0.05 3.43 -6.02
CA ILE A 18 -0.34 2.82 -4.72
C ILE A 18 -0.54 3.96 -3.73
N GLN A 19 -1.76 4.15 -3.27
CA GLN A 19 -2.11 5.23 -2.36
C GLN A 19 -2.22 4.71 -0.92
N THR A 20 -1.57 5.41 0.01
CA THR A 20 -1.71 5.21 1.46
C THR A 20 -2.77 6.13 2.04
N HIS A 21 -3.11 5.95 3.33
CA HIS A 21 -3.88 6.97 4.05
C HIS A 21 -3.08 8.29 4.16
N ASN A 22 -3.79 9.38 4.47
CA ASN A 22 -3.16 10.67 4.71
C ASN A 22 -2.21 10.59 5.92
N PHE A 23 -1.11 11.34 5.89
CA PHE A 23 -0.08 11.30 6.94
C PHE A 23 0.40 9.88 7.22
N PRO A 24 1.00 9.21 6.22
CA PRO A 24 1.27 7.78 6.30
C PRO A 24 2.21 7.43 7.45
N ASP A 25 1.90 6.33 8.10
CA ASP A 25 2.70 5.74 9.17
C ASP A 25 3.63 4.62 8.63
N PRO A 26 4.47 4.01 9.47
CA PRO A 26 5.37 2.95 9.03
C PRO A 26 4.67 1.75 8.40
N ASP A 27 3.49 1.34 8.88
CA ASP A 27 2.73 0.24 8.30
C ASP A 27 2.26 0.55 6.89
N ALA A 28 1.72 1.75 6.67
CA ALA A 28 1.26 2.20 5.35
C ALA A 28 2.42 2.24 4.34
N ILE A 29 3.55 2.83 4.72
CA ILE A 29 4.73 2.95 3.86
C ILE A 29 5.34 1.58 3.55
N ALA A 30 5.49 0.73 4.56
CA ALA A 30 6.04 -0.62 4.39
C ALA A 30 5.15 -1.47 3.48
N SER A 31 3.84 -1.41 3.66
CA SER A 31 2.86 -2.12 2.85
C SER A 31 2.92 -1.69 1.38
N ALA A 32 2.94 -0.39 1.15
CA ALA A 32 3.04 0.17 -0.20
C ALA A 32 4.36 -0.22 -0.88
N PHE A 33 5.48 -0.14 -0.16
CA PHE A 33 6.79 -0.51 -0.68
C PHE A 33 6.88 -2.01 -1.00
N GLY A 34 6.43 -2.88 -0.10
CA GLY A 34 6.41 -4.32 -0.35
C GLY A 34 5.56 -4.69 -1.57
N LEU A 35 4.39 -4.08 -1.71
CA LEU A 35 3.54 -4.29 -2.87
C LEU A 35 4.18 -3.76 -4.16
N GLN A 36 4.82 -2.59 -4.12
CA GLN A 36 5.54 -2.03 -5.26
C GLN A 36 6.59 -3.00 -5.79
N GLU A 37 7.37 -3.62 -4.90
CA GLU A 37 8.39 -4.59 -5.28
C GLU A 37 7.78 -5.88 -5.86
N LEU A 38 6.66 -6.36 -5.31
CA LEU A 38 5.92 -7.50 -5.87
C LEU A 38 5.39 -7.22 -7.27
N LEU A 39 4.79 -6.05 -7.49
CA LEU A 39 4.27 -5.65 -8.79
C LEU A 39 5.40 -5.50 -9.83
N LYS A 40 6.54 -4.97 -9.41
CA LYS A 40 7.73 -4.85 -10.28
C LYS A 40 8.17 -6.21 -10.81
N LEU A 41 8.15 -7.25 -9.98
CA LEU A 41 8.46 -8.63 -10.42
C LEU A 41 7.45 -9.19 -11.42
N ARG A 42 6.26 -8.61 -11.49
CA ARG A 42 5.20 -8.96 -12.45
C ARG A 42 5.16 -8.02 -13.67
N GLY A 43 6.18 -7.16 -13.83
CA GLY A 43 6.29 -6.22 -14.96
C GLY A 43 5.39 -4.98 -14.84
N ILE A 44 4.85 -4.70 -13.66
CA ILE A 44 3.98 -3.56 -13.40
C ILE A 44 4.76 -2.51 -12.61
N HIS A 45 4.85 -1.30 -13.15
CA HIS A 45 5.45 -0.17 -12.46
C HIS A 45 4.44 0.50 -11.53
N ALA A 46 4.86 0.89 -10.34
CA ALA A 46 3.99 1.53 -9.37
C ALA A 46 4.65 2.77 -8.77
N THR A 47 3.87 3.83 -8.63
CA THR A 47 4.25 5.04 -7.89
C THR A 47 3.50 5.05 -6.57
N ILE A 48 4.23 5.14 -5.45
CA ILE A 48 3.64 5.26 -4.12
C ILE A 48 3.31 6.72 -3.87
N CYS A 49 2.06 7.01 -3.55
CA CYS A 49 1.59 8.36 -3.31
C CYS A 49 0.82 8.50 -1.98
N TYR A 50 0.85 9.70 -1.43
CA TYR A 50 0.24 10.02 -0.15
C TYR A 50 -0.19 11.48 -0.11
N LYS A 51 -1.06 11.82 0.86
CA LYS A 51 -1.45 13.19 1.18
C LYS A 51 -0.95 13.57 2.56
N GLY A 52 -0.58 14.84 2.74
CA GLY A 52 -0.16 15.38 4.03
C GLY A 52 1.35 15.35 4.22
N LYS A 53 1.78 15.20 5.47
CA LYS A 53 3.19 15.21 5.86
C LYS A 53 3.58 13.89 6.51
N ILE A 54 4.87 13.59 6.49
CA ILE A 54 5.47 12.50 7.24
C ILE A 54 6.07 13.12 8.51
N ASP A 55 5.25 13.19 9.57
CA ASP A 55 5.60 13.94 10.77
C ASP A 55 6.49 13.19 11.77
N ARG A 56 6.48 11.85 11.70
CA ARG A 56 7.26 11.04 12.63
C ARG A 56 8.69 10.90 12.14
N TYR A 57 9.63 11.28 12.98
CA TYR A 57 11.06 11.13 12.70
C TYR A 57 11.44 9.69 12.31
N SER A 58 10.92 8.69 13.02
CA SER A 58 11.18 7.27 12.72
C SER A 58 10.68 6.84 11.33
N THR A 59 9.52 7.36 10.93
CA THR A 59 8.93 7.08 9.63
C THR A 59 9.74 7.71 8.49
N ASP A 60 10.13 8.96 8.68
CA ASP A 60 10.96 9.69 7.70
C ASP A 60 12.35 9.06 7.58
N LYS A 61 12.94 8.65 8.69
CA LYS A 61 14.23 7.94 8.70
C LYS A 61 14.15 6.57 8.03
N LEU A 62 13.08 5.82 8.23
CA LEU A 62 12.87 4.54 7.55
C LEU A 62 12.85 4.73 6.03
N ARG A 63 12.06 5.69 5.56
CA ARG A 63 11.95 6.03 4.15
C ARG A 63 13.30 6.43 3.55
N GLU A 64 14.06 7.27 4.26
CA GLU A 64 15.37 7.76 3.82
C GLU A 64 16.40 6.62 3.76
N ILE A 65 16.53 5.84 4.84
CA ILE A 65 17.51 4.75 4.94
C ILE A 65 17.27 3.66 3.90
N LEU A 66 16.01 3.32 3.66
CA LEU A 66 15.63 2.29 2.69
C LEU A 66 15.44 2.83 1.27
N ASP A 67 15.64 4.13 1.06
CA ASP A 67 15.45 4.80 -0.23
C ASP A 67 14.08 4.50 -0.84
N ILE A 68 13.04 4.66 -0.05
CA ILE A 68 11.65 4.50 -0.49
C ILE A 68 11.17 5.83 -1.05
N ARG A 69 10.89 5.85 -2.36
CA ARG A 69 10.37 7.05 -3.03
C ARG A 69 8.87 7.18 -2.83
N LEU A 70 8.46 8.28 -2.21
CA LEU A 70 7.06 8.64 -2.00
C LEU A 70 6.76 9.95 -2.70
N VAL A 71 5.60 10.05 -3.34
CA VAL A 71 5.16 11.25 -4.06
C VAL A 71 3.93 11.82 -3.36
N ASN A 72 3.93 13.12 -3.07
CA ASN A 72 2.73 13.77 -2.54
C ASN A 72 1.70 13.93 -3.66
N ILE A 73 0.46 13.54 -3.40
CA ILE A 73 -0.64 13.62 -4.37
C ILE A 73 -0.80 15.04 -4.91
N GLU A 74 -0.57 16.07 -4.08
CA GLU A 74 -0.65 17.46 -4.50
C GLU A 74 0.28 17.82 -5.66
N ASP A 75 1.41 17.10 -5.78
CA ASP A 75 2.39 17.36 -6.83
C ASP A 75 2.03 16.69 -8.17
N ILE A 76 1.14 15.70 -8.17
CA ILE A 76 0.80 14.91 -9.35
C ILE A 76 -0.68 14.96 -9.75
N ASP A 77 -1.56 15.46 -8.90
CA ASP A 77 -3.01 15.39 -9.10
C ASP A 77 -3.46 16.01 -10.42
N SER A 78 -2.81 17.09 -10.88
CA SER A 78 -3.11 17.73 -12.16
C SER A 78 -2.74 16.89 -13.39
N GLU A 79 -1.90 15.87 -13.23
CA GLU A 79 -1.46 14.97 -14.30
C GLU A 79 -2.30 13.69 -14.38
N LEU A 80 -3.07 13.39 -13.31
CA LEU A 80 -3.89 12.20 -13.21
C LEU A 80 -5.18 12.32 -14.02
N THR A 81 -5.62 11.19 -14.54
CA THR A 81 -6.90 11.06 -15.25
C THR A 81 -7.74 9.97 -14.61
N GLU A 82 -9.03 9.92 -14.94
CA GLU A 82 -9.94 8.86 -14.47
C GLU A 82 -9.55 7.46 -14.95
N ASP A 83 -8.69 7.39 -15.98
CA ASP A 83 -8.18 6.12 -16.51
C ASP A 83 -6.97 5.57 -15.74
N ASP A 84 -6.38 6.34 -14.83
CA ASP A 84 -5.27 5.89 -14.01
C ASP A 84 -5.77 4.92 -12.93
N GLU A 85 -5.13 3.78 -12.82
CA GLU A 85 -5.52 2.75 -11.85
C GLU A 85 -4.83 2.98 -10.50
N VAL A 86 -5.61 2.95 -9.42
CA VAL A 86 -5.16 3.21 -8.06
C VAL A 86 -5.39 1.97 -7.18
N ILE A 87 -4.38 1.62 -6.40
CA ILE A 87 -4.43 0.56 -5.39
C ILE A 87 -4.36 1.22 -4.02
N LEU A 88 -5.34 0.97 -3.16
CA LEU A 88 -5.34 1.45 -1.79
C LEU A 88 -4.67 0.43 -0.88
N VAL A 89 -3.74 0.87 -0.06
CA VAL A 89 -3.11 0.06 0.99
C VAL A 89 -3.24 0.74 2.35
N ASP A 90 -3.58 -0.02 3.36
CA ASP A 90 -3.77 0.44 4.74
C ASP A 90 -4.83 1.55 4.87
N ALA A 91 -5.77 1.57 3.94
CA ALA A 91 -6.86 2.53 3.87
C ALA A 91 -8.00 2.00 2.99
N GLN A 92 -9.19 2.57 3.17
CA GLN A 92 -10.37 2.25 2.38
C GLN A 92 -11.03 3.53 1.86
N ARG A 93 -11.62 3.46 0.66
CA ARG A 93 -12.40 4.58 0.09
C ARG A 93 -13.52 4.99 1.05
N GLY A 94 -13.72 6.29 1.18
CA GLY A 94 -14.77 6.87 2.02
C GLY A 94 -14.37 7.07 3.49
N ASN A 95 -13.25 6.50 3.94
CA ASN A 95 -12.75 6.77 5.29
C ASN A 95 -12.22 8.20 5.40
N SER A 96 -12.33 8.78 6.62
CA SER A 96 -11.93 10.17 6.86
C SER A 96 -10.43 10.43 6.76
N ASN A 97 -9.62 9.38 6.78
CA ASN A 97 -8.16 9.46 6.77
C ASN A 97 -7.52 9.29 5.38
N ILE A 98 -8.31 9.30 4.33
CA ILE A 98 -7.81 9.17 2.96
C ILE A 98 -8.54 10.16 2.05
N ILE A 99 -7.77 10.84 1.19
CA ILE A 99 -8.34 11.67 0.15
C ILE A 99 -8.73 10.82 -1.06
N ASP A 100 -9.84 11.19 -1.70
CA ASP A 100 -10.24 10.65 -3.01
C ASP A 100 -9.42 11.36 -4.08
N MET A 101 -8.37 10.70 -4.58
CA MET A 101 -7.56 11.25 -5.66
C MET A 101 -8.17 10.92 -7.02
N THR A 102 -7.82 11.70 -8.05
CA THR A 102 -8.21 11.40 -9.42
C THR A 102 -7.66 10.02 -9.83
N GLY A 103 -8.52 9.19 -10.40
CA GLY A 103 -8.20 7.83 -10.82
C GLY A 103 -9.30 6.83 -10.49
N ASP A 104 -9.12 5.60 -10.91
CA ASP A 104 -10.02 4.47 -10.63
C ASP A 104 -9.39 3.60 -9.53
N GLU A 105 -9.97 3.60 -8.36
CA GLU A 105 -9.52 2.79 -7.21
C GLU A 105 -10.00 1.35 -7.39
N ILE A 106 -9.14 0.54 -7.99
CA ILE A 106 -9.48 -0.82 -8.43
C ILE A 106 -9.23 -1.91 -7.39
N ILE A 107 -8.33 -1.68 -6.45
CA ILE A 107 -7.86 -2.67 -5.48
C ILE A 107 -7.77 -2.04 -4.10
N CYS A 108 -8.15 -2.81 -3.07
CA CYS A 108 -7.99 -2.42 -1.67
C CYS A 108 -7.39 -3.56 -0.85
N ILE A 109 -6.27 -3.28 -0.16
CA ILE A 109 -5.62 -4.19 0.79
C ILE A 109 -5.54 -3.46 2.14
N ASP A 110 -6.22 -3.98 3.15
CA ASP A 110 -6.31 -3.28 4.44
C ASP A 110 -6.57 -4.26 5.60
N HIS A 111 -6.32 -3.80 6.83
CA HIS A 111 -6.61 -4.57 8.04
C HIS A 111 -7.58 -3.87 8.99
N HIS A 112 -8.12 -2.73 8.60
CA HIS A 112 -9.12 -2.01 9.39
C HIS A 112 -10.53 -2.57 9.16
N PRO A 113 -11.46 -2.37 10.12
CA PRO A 113 -12.87 -2.73 9.93
C PRO A 113 -13.48 -2.02 8.72
N VAL A 114 -14.41 -2.70 8.06
CA VAL A 114 -15.17 -2.12 6.93
C VAL A 114 -16.37 -1.35 7.49
N TYR A 115 -16.37 -0.05 7.33
CA TYR A 115 -17.48 0.82 7.74
C TYR A 115 -18.47 1.09 6.61
N GLU A 116 -17.95 1.22 5.39
CA GLU A 116 -18.75 1.39 4.18
C GLU A 116 -18.38 0.31 3.17
N LYS A 117 -19.39 -0.35 2.62
CA LYS A 117 -19.17 -1.35 1.58
C LYS A 117 -18.89 -0.64 0.26
N THR A 118 -17.65 -0.78 -0.23
CA THR A 118 -17.19 -0.21 -1.49
C THR A 118 -16.85 -1.34 -2.46
N GLU A 119 -17.15 -1.13 -3.73
CA GLU A 119 -16.82 -2.09 -4.78
C GLU A 119 -15.44 -1.80 -5.34
N TYR A 120 -14.59 -2.83 -5.34
CA TYR A 120 -13.29 -2.87 -6.01
C TYR A 120 -13.25 -4.08 -6.93
N ARG A 121 -12.33 -4.11 -7.88
CA ARG A 121 -12.10 -5.31 -8.71
C ARG A 121 -11.47 -6.44 -7.88
N PHE A 122 -10.66 -6.08 -6.88
CA PHE A 122 -10.05 -7.02 -5.93
C PHE A 122 -10.00 -6.39 -4.53
N THR A 123 -10.34 -7.19 -3.52
CA THR A 123 -10.22 -6.79 -2.12
C THR A 123 -9.53 -7.87 -1.31
N ASP A 124 -8.63 -7.45 -0.42
CA ASP A 124 -8.10 -8.30 0.64
C ASP A 124 -8.09 -7.51 1.94
N ILE A 125 -9.24 -7.47 2.59
CA ILE A 125 -9.45 -6.74 3.84
C ILE A 125 -9.57 -7.76 4.98
N ARG A 126 -8.63 -7.70 5.94
CA ARG A 126 -8.52 -8.68 7.04
C ARG A 126 -8.52 -7.98 8.41
N PRO A 127 -9.70 -7.68 8.99
CA PRO A 127 -9.78 -6.95 10.26
C PRO A 127 -9.13 -7.67 11.46
N GLY A 128 -8.93 -8.97 11.38
CA GLY A 128 -8.27 -9.75 12.43
C GLY A 128 -6.73 -9.71 12.40
N VAL A 129 -6.13 -9.07 11.40
CA VAL A 129 -4.68 -8.98 11.24
C VAL A 129 -4.18 -7.68 11.86
N GLY A 130 -3.07 -7.74 12.61
CA GLY A 130 -2.56 -6.61 13.38
C GLY A 130 -1.90 -5.49 12.57
N ALA A 131 -1.53 -5.76 11.31
CA ALA A 131 -0.90 -4.79 10.42
C ALA A 131 -1.13 -5.14 8.95
N CYS A 132 -1.29 -4.13 8.09
CA CYS A 132 -1.38 -4.33 6.64
C CYS A 132 -0.09 -4.95 6.07
N ALA A 133 1.07 -4.58 6.61
CA ALA A 133 2.37 -5.14 6.24
C ALA A 133 2.43 -6.67 6.42
N SER A 134 1.66 -7.24 7.37
CA SER A 134 1.56 -8.68 7.53
C SER A 134 0.86 -9.36 6.35
N ILE A 135 -0.14 -8.71 5.77
CA ILE A 135 -0.84 -9.20 4.57
C ILE A 135 0.13 -9.22 3.39
N ILE A 136 0.88 -8.14 3.20
CA ILE A 136 1.87 -8.04 2.13
C ILE A 136 2.99 -9.09 2.31
N ALA A 137 3.49 -9.28 3.54
CA ALA A 137 4.48 -10.31 3.83
C ALA A 137 3.96 -11.70 3.44
N GLN A 138 2.69 -11.97 3.69
CA GLN A 138 2.08 -13.24 3.32
C GLN A 138 2.07 -13.45 1.79
N TYR A 139 1.89 -12.38 1.00
CA TYR A 139 1.99 -12.49 -0.46
C TYR A 139 3.37 -12.98 -0.92
N PHE A 140 4.44 -12.51 -0.27
CA PHE A 140 5.79 -13.01 -0.54
C PHE A 140 5.90 -14.50 -0.23
N PHE A 141 5.42 -14.93 0.94
CA PHE A 141 5.50 -16.33 1.36
C PHE A 141 4.66 -17.26 0.49
N GLU A 142 3.42 -16.88 0.17
CA GLU A 142 2.53 -17.70 -0.67
C GLU A 142 3.05 -17.89 -2.09
N ASN A 143 3.84 -16.96 -2.59
CA ASN A 143 4.42 -17.01 -3.93
C ASN A 143 5.88 -17.50 -3.93
N GLU A 144 6.41 -17.88 -2.78
CA GLU A 144 7.81 -18.32 -2.62
C GLU A 144 8.80 -17.28 -3.16
N ILE A 145 8.46 -15.99 -3.03
CA ILE A 145 9.32 -14.88 -3.45
C ILE A 145 10.22 -14.50 -2.27
N PRO A 146 11.56 -14.58 -2.43
CA PRO A 146 12.47 -14.15 -1.37
C PRO A 146 12.39 -12.63 -1.19
N MET A 147 12.34 -12.19 0.08
CA MET A 147 12.44 -10.77 0.41
C MET A 147 13.90 -10.35 0.42
N ASP A 148 14.21 -9.26 -0.27
CA ASP A 148 15.50 -8.62 -0.08
C ASP A 148 15.56 -7.93 1.30
N GLN A 149 16.74 -7.47 1.68
CA GLN A 149 16.96 -6.85 3.01
C GLN A 149 16.11 -5.58 3.19
N ARG A 150 15.91 -4.79 2.15
CA ARG A 150 15.11 -3.56 2.21
C ARG A 150 13.64 -3.87 2.50
N VAL A 151 13.06 -4.80 1.76
CA VAL A 151 11.66 -5.22 1.92
C VAL A 151 11.46 -5.85 3.29
N ALA A 152 12.31 -6.79 3.68
CA ALA A 152 12.21 -7.47 4.99
C ALA A 152 12.31 -6.47 6.16
N THR A 153 13.22 -5.50 6.07
CA THR A 153 13.37 -4.44 7.08
C THR A 153 12.13 -3.56 7.17
N ALA A 154 11.61 -3.11 6.01
CA ALA A 154 10.42 -2.26 5.96
C ALA A 154 9.21 -2.97 6.55
N LEU A 155 8.91 -4.19 6.11
CA LEU A 155 7.75 -4.95 6.58
C LEU A 155 7.86 -5.28 8.06
N THR A 156 9.03 -5.69 8.55
CA THR A 156 9.26 -5.97 9.97
C THR A 156 9.01 -4.72 10.82
N PHE A 157 9.51 -3.57 10.39
CA PHE A 157 9.32 -2.32 11.11
C PHE A 157 7.84 -1.89 11.13
N GLY A 158 7.16 -1.97 10.00
CA GLY A 158 5.74 -1.66 9.89
C GLY A 158 4.88 -2.54 10.80
N ILE A 159 5.13 -3.86 10.80
CA ILE A 159 4.44 -4.82 11.67
C ILE A 159 4.67 -4.49 13.14
N ARG A 160 5.92 -4.26 13.55
CA ARG A 160 6.25 -3.96 14.94
C ARG A 160 5.58 -2.69 15.43
N MET A 161 5.63 -1.64 14.65
CA MET A 161 5.07 -0.34 15.03
C MET A 161 3.55 -0.41 15.19
N ASP A 162 2.86 -1.13 14.34
CA ASP A 162 1.41 -1.22 14.40
C ASP A 162 0.92 -2.20 15.47
N THR A 163 1.58 -3.33 15.65
CA THR A 163 1.22 -4.33 16.65
C THR A 163 1.56 -3.92 18.08
N GLN A 164 2.57 -3.07 18.31
CA GLN A 164 2.87 -2.53 19.63
C GLN A 164 1.77 -1.63 20.20
N LYS A 165 0.93 -1.08 19.36
CA LYS A 165 -0.23 -0.29 19.78
C LYS A 165 -1.38 -1.14 20.33
N LEU A 166 -1.31 -2.45 20.15
CA LEU A 166 -2.32 -3.42 20.55
C LEU A 166 -1.99 -4.12 21.88
N SER A 167 -0.82 -3.85 22.45
CA SER A 167 -0.36 -4.44 23.71
C SER A 167 -0.67 -3.57 24.92
#